data_8f76b24f012a86e3aa5d319ac88bf40b
#
_entry.id   8f76b24f012a86e3aa5d319ac88bf40b
#
_cell.length_a   1.000
_cell.length_b   1.000
_cell.length_c   1.000
_cell.angle_alpha   90.00
_cell.angle_beta   90.00
_cell.angle_gamma   90.00
#
_symmetry.space_group_name_H-M   'P 1'
#
loop_
_entity.id
_entity.type
_entity.pdbx_description
1 polymer ?
#
loop_
_entity_poly.entity_id
_entity_poly.type
_entity_poly.pdbx_seq_one_letter_code
_entity_poly.pdbx_strand_id
1 'polypeptide(L)'
;FYTSHEALLLPYEQALTRQDSLTGQWYDTSAHMLWVGDRTRFEGSAHIEFLRGIGNPVGMKCGPSLEPDALLRLLDTLNPAHVPGRITLITRYGHDKIEAHLPRLVRAVKAAGHPVVWSCDPMHGNVIKAASGYKTRPFDRILAEV
;
A
#
# COMPACT_ATOMS: atom_id res chain seq x y z
N PHE A 1 -0.07 1.04 -21.08
CA PHE A 1 -0.02 2.15 -20.11
C PHE A 1 -0.92 1.81 -18.92
N TYR A 2 -0.37 1.76 -17.70
CA TYR A 2 -1.11 1.41 -16.49
C TYR A 2 -1.18 2.60 -15.53
N THR A 3 -2.29 2.71 -14.80
CA THR A 3 -2.53 3.79 -13.83
C THR A 3 -2.73 3.24 -12.43
N SER A 4 -2.40 4.05 -11.43
CA SER A 4 -2.66 3.74 -10.03
C SER A 4 -2.86 5.02 -9.22
N HIS A 5 -3.67 4.95 -8.15
CA HIS A 5 -3.85 6.03 -7.18
C HIS A 5 -4.26 5.49 -5.81
N GLU A 6 -4.26 6.37 -4.80
CA GLU A 6 -4.80 6.05 -3.48
C GLU A 6 -6.32 5.99 -3.52
N ALA A 7 -6.90 4.89 -3.08
CA ALA A 7 -8.34 4.76 -2.87
C ALA A 7 -8.78 5.55 -1.63
N LEU A 8 -8.65 6.88 -1.67
CA LEU A 8 -8.90 7.74 -0.52
C LEU A 8 -10.38 8.08 -0.34
N LEU A 9 -11.08 8.37 -1.44
CA LEU A 9 -12.47 8.82 -1.44
C LEU A 9 -13.38 7.65 -1.86
N LEU A 10 -13.76 6.81 -0.93
CA LEU A 10 -14.54 5.60 -1.20
C LEU A 10 -15.84 5.83 -1.99
N PRO A 11 -16.61 6.91 -1.80
CA PRO A 11 -17.78 7.17 -2.65
C PRO A 11 -17.44 7.35 -4.13
N TYR A 12 -16.26 7.93 -4.44
CA TYR A 12 -15.76 8.02 -5.82
C TYR A 12 -15.38 6.66 -6.38
N GLU A 13 -14.63 5.88 -5.63
CA GLU A 13 -14.20 4.54 -6.05
C GLU A 13 -15.41 3.60 -6.24
N GLN A 14 -16.36 3.65 -5.30
CA GLN A 14 -17.60 2.88 -5.39
C GLN A 14 -18.42 3.24 -6.65
N ALA A 15 -18.51 4.52 -6.99
CA ALA A 15 -19.22 4.99 -8.17
C ALA A 15 -18.61 4.46 -9.49
N LEU A 16 -17.30 4.13 -9.48
CA LEU A 16 -16.57 3.59 -10.64
C LEU A 16 -16.38 2.06 -10.59
N THR A 17 -16.86 1.41 -9.53
CA THR A 17 -16.76 -0.05 -9.41
C THR A 17 -17.82 -0.73 -10.26
N ARG A 18 -17.42 -1.76 -11.03
CA ARG A 18 -18.26 -2.51 -11.94
C ARG A 18 -18.07 -4.01 -11.75
N GLN A 19 -19.13 -4.74 -11.97
CA GLN A 19 -19.08 -6.20 -12.01
C GLN A 19 -18.73 -6.68 -13.42
N ASP A 20 -17.70 -7.51 -13.52
CA ASP A 20 -17.40 -8.22 -14.77
C ASP A 20 -18.48 -9.26 -15.06
N SER A 21 -19.10 -9.16 -16.23
CA SER A 21 -20.22 -10.01 -16.65
C SER A 21 -19.81 -11.47 -16.91
N LEU A 22 -18.52 -11.74 -17.12
CA LEU A 22 -18.03 -13.09 -17.42
C LEU A 22 -17.65 -13.85 -16.14
N THR A 23 -16.99 -13.19 -15.20
CA THR A 23 -16.46 -13.81 -13.98
C THR A 23 -17.31 -13.55 -12.75
N GLY A 24 -18.16 -12.52 -12.78
CA GLY A 24 -18.92 -12.04 -11.62
C GLY A 24 -18.07 -11.28 -10.60
N GLN A 25 -16.77 -11.09 -10.84
CA GLN A 25 -15.90 -10.32 -9.94
C GLN A 25 -16.16 -8.82 -10.07
N TRP A 26 -15.95 -8.10 -8.96
CA TRP A 26 -16.03 -6.64 -8.95
C TRP A 26 -14.67 -6.03 -9.21
N TYR A 27 -14.62 -5.03 -10.06
CA TYR A 27 -13.40 -4.25 -10.35
C TYR A 27 -13.70 -2.77 -10.21
N ASP A 28 -12.80 -2.07 -9.53
CA ASP A 28 -12.77 -0.61 -9.57
C ASP A 28 -12.12 -0.17 -10.88
N THR A 29 -12.87 0.56 -11.71
CA THR A 29 -12.40 1.01 -13.02
C THR A 29 -11.76 2.40 -12.99
N SER A 30 -11.56 2.97 -11.82
CA SER A 30 -10.87 4.26 -11.63
C SER A 30 -9.38 4.17 -11.98
N ALA A 31 -8.76 2.99 -11.73
CA ALA A 31 -7.37 2.69 -12.05
C ALA A 31 -7.13 1.18 -12.18
N HIS A 32 -5.97 0.79 -12.74
CA HIS A 32 -5.57 -0.62 -12.82
C HIS A 32 -5.19 -1.18 -11.45
N MET A 33 -4.49 -0.39 -10.62
CA MET A 33 -4.13 -0.73 -9.24
C MET A 33 -4.55 0.40 -8.30
N LEU A 34 -5.13 0.07 -7.16
CA LEU A 34 -5.43 1.03 -6.10
C LEU A 34 -4.59 0.72 -4.86
N TRP A 35 -4.20 1.74 -4.10
CA TRP A 35 -3.54 1.50 -2.83
C TRP A 35 -4.27 2.13 -1.65
N VAL A 36 -4.10 1.51 -0.49
CA VAL A 36 -4.51 2.06 0.80
C VAL A 36 -3.37 2.85 1.42
N GLY A 37 -3.69 4.04 1.92
CA GLY A 37 -2.74 4.93 2.58
C GLY A 37 -2.32 4.46 3.97
N ASP A 38 -1.22 5.03 4.47
CA ASP A 38 -0.67 4.70 5.80
C ASP A 38 -1.64 4.99 6.95
N ARG A 39 -2.53 5.96 6.78
CA ARG A 39 -3.52 6.39 7.79
C ARG A 39 -4.84 5.61 7.74
N THR A 40 -5.12 4.94 6.63
CA THR A 40 -6.40 4.26 6.39
C THR A 40 -6.28 2.73 6.34
N ARG A 41 -5.06 2.17 6.45
CA ARG A 41 -4.75 0.74 6.41
C ARG A 41 -4.86 0.06 7.78
N PHE A 42 -5.87 0.26 8.54
CA PHE A 42 -6.06 -0.46 9.79
C PHE A 42 -7.15 -1.53 9.64
N GLU A 43 -7.02 -2.58 10.42
CA GLU A 43 -7.95 -3.70 10.43
C GLU A 43 -9.39 -3.23 10.70
N GLY A 44 -10.34 -3.66 9.86
CA GLY A 44 -11.75 -3.23 9.94
C GLY A 44 -12.02 -1.84 9.38
N SER A 45 -11.04 -1.15 8.77
CA SER A 45 -11.32 0.11 8.10
C SER A 45 -12.17 -0.09 6.85
N ALA A 46 -13.02 0.90 6.53
CA ALA A 46 -13.82 0.86 5.31
C ALA A 46 -12.96 0.74 4.04
N HIS A 47 -11.73 1.27 4.06
CA HIS A 47 -10.79 1.17 2.94
C HIS A 47 -10.29 -0.27 2.74
N ILE A 48 -9.95 -0.97 3.80
CA ILE A 48 -9.56 -2.39 3.74
C ILE A 48 -10.74 -3.25 3.27
N GLU A 49 -11.94 -3.00 3.81
CA GLU A 49 -13.14 -3.73 3.38
C GLU A 49 -13.49 -3.51 1.91
N PHE A 50 -13.35 -2.27 1.42
CA PHE A 50 -13.54 -1.98 -0.01
C PHE A 50 -12.52 -2.72 -0.88
N LEU A 51 -11.22 -2.60 -0.56
CA LEU A 51 -10.15 -3.22 -1.35
C LEU A 51 -10.20 -4.75 -1.33
N ARG A 52 -10.69 -5.34 -0.24
CA ARG A 52 -10.93 -6.79 -0.17
C ARG A 52 -11.98 -7.25 -1.18
N GLY A 53 -12.96 -6.41 -1.48
CA GLY A 53 -14.10 -6.74 -2.36
C GLY A 53 -13.83 -6.60 -3.85
N ILE A 54 -12.72 -5.99 -4.28
CA ILE A 54 -12.39 -5.77 -5.69
C ILE A 54 -11.31 -6.73 -6.21
N GLY A 55 -11.35 -7.05 -7.49
CA GLY A 55 -10.40 -7.95 -8.17
C GLY A 55 -9.09 -7.27 -8.62
N ASN A 56 -8.97 -5.95 -8.53
CA ASN A 56 -7.77 -5.20 -8.91
C ASN A 56 -6.54 -5.62 -8.08
N PRO A 57 -5.32 -5.55 -8.62
CA PRO A 57 -4.12 -5.51 -7.80
C PRO A 57 -4.20 -4.38 -6.76
N VAL A 58 -3.73 -4.63 -5.55
CA VAL A 58 -3.84 -3.71 -4.41
C VAL A 58 -2.46 -3.34 -3.89
N GLY A 59 -2.22 -2.04 -3.72
CA GLY A 59 -1.06 -1.52 -3.02
C GLY A 59 -1.38 -1.21 -1.55
N MET A 60 -0.39 -1.32 -0.67
CA MET A 60 -0.51 -0.91 0.72
C MET A 60 0.73 -0.13 1.16
N LYS A 61 0.52 1.10 1.66
CA LYS A 61 1.61 1.93 2.20
C LYS A 61 2.10 1.36 3.54
N CYS A 62 3.40 1.15 3.64
CA CYS A 62 4.07 0.61 4.83
C CYS A 62 5.02 1.66 5.41
N GLY A 63 4.68 2.20 6.56
CA GLY A 63 5.48 3.18 7.30
C GLY A 63 5.92 2.66 8.67
N PRO A 64 6.64 3.48 9.46
CA PRO A 64 7.25 3.07 10.74
C PRO A 64 6.26 2.55 11.80
N SER A 65 5.00 2.92 11.70
CA SER A 65 3.94 2.49 12.64
C SER A 65 3.39 1.09 12.37
N LEU A 66 3.78 0.44 11.24
CA LEU A 66 3.26 -0.88 10.89
C LEU A 66 4.07 -1.97 11.56
N GLU A 67 3.42 -2.70 12.46
CA GLU A 67 4.01 -3.87 13.11
C GLU A 67 3.79 -5.15 12.27
N PRO A 68 4.71 -6.13 12.35
CA PRO A 68 4.64 -7.37 11.57
C PRO A 68 3.32 -8.10 11.68
N ASP A 69 2.81 -8.30 12.90
CA ASP A 69 1.56 -9.04 13.11
C ASP A 69 0.34 -8.33 12.51
N ALA A 70 0.30 -6.99 12.58
CA ALA A 70 -0.75 -6.22 11.94
C ALA A 70 -0.66 -6.32 10.40
N LEU A 71 0.55 -6.31 9.84
CA LEU A 71 0.76 -6.51 8.41
C LEU A 71 0.25 -7.88 7.97
N LEU A 72 0.58 -8.95 8.69
CA LEU A 72 0.15 -10.31 8.33
C LEU A 72 -1.38 -10.43 8.32
N ARG A 73 -2.08 -9.90 9.34
CA ARG A 73 -3.55 -9.90 9.36
C ARG A 73 -4.16 -9.14 8.18
N LEU A 74 -3.55 -8.01 7.79
CA LEU A 74 -3.99 -7.25 6.60
C LEU A 74 -3.77 -8.04 5.31
N LEU A 75 -2.65 -8.76 5.19
CA LEU A 75 -2.37 -9.63 4.05
C LEU A 75 -3.35 -10.79 3.96
N ASP A 76 -3.66 -11.44 5.08
CA ASP A 76 -4.69 -12.50 5.15
C ASP A 76 -6.06 -11.98 4.72
N THR A 77 -6.40 -10.74 5.08
CA THR A 77 -7.67 -10.09 4.70
C THR A 77 -7.73 -9.76 3.21
N LEU A 78 -6.64 -9.20 2.66
CA LEU A 78 -6.62 -8.68 1.28
C LEU A 78 -6.27 -9.75 0.24
N ASN A 79 -5.59 -10.83 0.65
CA ASN A 79 -5.14 -11.89 -0.24
C ASN A 79 -5.17 -13.28 0.44
N PRO A 80 -6.34 -13.73 0.91
CA PRO A 80 -6.47 -15.01 1.63
C PRO A 80 -6.09 -16.23 0.78
N ALA A 81 -6.19 -16.10 -0.54
CA ALA A 81 -5.82 -17.18 -1.49
C ALA A 81 -4.35 -17.17 -1.90
N HIS A 82 -3.52 -16.29 -1.32
CA HIS A 82 -2.09 -16.16 -1.64
C HIS A 82 -1.81 -16.02 -3.14
N VAL A 83 -2.62 -15.24 -3.85
CA VAL A 83 -2.48 -15.02 -5.30
C VAL A 83 -1.24 -14.17 -5.57
N PRO A 84 -0.25 -14.65 -6.34
CA PRO A 84 0.92 -13.85 -6.73
C PRO A 84 0.52 -12.61 -7.54
N GLY A 85 1.18 -11.47 -7.28
CA GLY A 85 0.90 -10.22 -7.97
C GLY A 85 -0.32 -9.44 -7.44
N ARG A 86 -1.11 -10.03 -6.53
CA ARG A 86 -2.27 -9.35 -5.93
C ARG A 86 -1.87 -8.17 -5.05
N ILE A 87 -0.79 -8.30 -4.25
CA ILE A 87 -0.39 -7.29 -3.25
C ILE A 87 0.97 -6.68 -3.59
N THR A 88 1.01 -5.34 -3.57
CA THR A 88 2.25 -4.55 -3.59
C THR A 88 2.41 -3.81 -2.28
N LEU A 89 3.46 -4.09 -1.51
CA LEU A 89 3.82 -3.38 -0.29
C LEU A 89 4.70 -2.18 -0.66
N ILE A 90 4.20 -0.97 -0.43
CA ILE A 90 4.85 0.29 -0.82
C ILE A 90 5.49 0.91 0.42
N THR A 91 6.80 0.70 0.59
CA THR A 91 7.54 1.17 1.76
C THR A 91 7.76 2.67 1.72
N ARG A 92 7.62 3.33 2.87
CA ARG A 92 7.81 4.78 3.04
C ARG A 92 8.22 5.11 4.49
N TYR A 93 9.45 4.83 4.85
CA TYR A 93 9.95 4.97 6.23
C TYR A 93 10.63 6.29 6.52
N GLY A 94 11.34 6.83 5.55
CA GLY A 94 12.37 7.85 5.71
C GLY A 94 13.74 7.21 5.86
N HIS A 95 14.76 7.91 5.37
CA HIS A 95 16.16 7.47 5.32
C HIS A 95 16.74 7.05 6.69
N ASP A 96 16.22 7.64 7.78
CA ASP A 96 16.69 7.43 9.16
C ASP A 96 16.01 6.26 9.87
N LYS A 97 14.97 5.64 9.25
CA LYS A 97 14.14 4.60 9.88
C LYS A 97 14.07 3.30 9.12
N ILE A 98 14.36 3.31 7.82
CA ILE A 98 14.16 2.14 6.96
C ILE A 98 14.96 0.92 7.46
N GLU A 99 16.21 1.08 7.83
CA GLU A 99 17.08 -0.01 8.30
C GLU A 99 16.54 -0.67 9.58
N ALA A 100 15.95 0.11 10.49
CA ALA A 100 15.43 -0.40 11.75
C ALA A 100 14.09 -1.14 11.59
N HIS A 101 13.26 -0.73 10.62
CA HIS A 101 11.87 -1.21 10.52
C HIS A 101 11.63 -2.21 9.40
N LEU A 102 12.13 -1.96 8.18
CA LEU A 102 11.81 -2.77 7.02
C LEU A 102 12.27 -4.24 7.15
N PRO A 103 13.48 -4.56 7.65
CA PRO A 103 13.94 -5.96 7.68
C PRO A 103 13.05 -6.89 8.51
N ARG A 104 12.42 -6.40 9.57
CA ARG A 104 11.50 -7.22 10.39
C ARG A 104 10.20 -7.54 9.65
N LEU A 105 9.66 -6.59 8.86
CA LEU A 105 8.48 -6.84 8.03
C LEU A 105 8.79 -7.84 6.91
N VAL A 106 9.92 -7.67 6.23
CA VAL A 106 10.36 -8.60 5.16
C VAL A 106 10.50 -10.01 5.69
N ARG A 107 11.14 -10.19 6.86
CA ARG A 107 11.27 -11.51 7.49
C ARG A 107 9.92 -12.13 7.85
N ALA A 108 9.01 -11.34 8.43
CA ALA A 108 7.69 -11.82 8.81
C ALA A 108 6.87 -12.26 7.58
N VAL A 109 6.80 -11.43 6.54
CA VAL A 109 6.09 -11.75 5.28
C VAL A 109 6.66 -12.99 4.62
N LYS A 110 8.00 -13.12 4.56
CA LYS A 110 8.69 -14.29 4.01
C LYS A 110 8.41 -15.55 4.81
N ALA A 111 8.46 -15.46 6.15
CA ALA A 111 8.19 -16.61 7.03
C ALA A 111 6.73 -17.09 6.92
N ALA A 112 5.77 -16.16 6.75
CA ALA A 112 4.37 -16.48 6.56
C ALA A 112 4.01 -16.94 5.13
N GLY A 113 4.94 -16.86 4.17
CA GLY A 113 4.75 -17.34 2.80
C GLY A 113 3.81 -16.47 1.95
N HIS A 114 3.60 -15.21 2.30
CA HIS A 114 2.79 -14.31 1.48
C HIS A 114 3.54 -13.89 0.21
N PRO A 115 2.97 -14.13 -0.99
CA PRO A 115 3.54 -13.66 -2.26
C PRO A 115 3.23 -12.18 -2.46
N VAL A 116 4.18 -11.31 -2.19
CA VAL A 116 4.03 -9.86 -2.34
C VAL A 116 5.11 -9.27 -3.25
N VAL A 117 4.78 -8.14 -3.87
CA VAL A 117 5.74 -7.27 -4.55
C VAL A 117 6.17 -6.17 -3.58
N TRP A 118 7.46 -5.89 -3.49
CA TRP A 118 7.99 -4.77 -2.72
C TRP A 118 8.31 -3.59 -3.64
N SER A 119 7.88 -2.40 -3.24
CA SER A 119 8.14 -1.14 -3.95
C SER A 119 8.56 -0.07 -2.95
N CYS A 120 9.55 0.75 -3.29
CA CYS A 120 9.99 1.86 -2.44
C CYS A 120 9.33 3.16 -2.88
N ASP A 121 8.79 3.91 -1.91
CA ASP A 121 8.36 5.30 -2.04
C ASP A 121 9.25 6.17 -1.15
N PRO A 122 10.41 6.62 -1.63
CA PRO A 122 11.37 7.38 -0.84
C PRO A 122 10.98 8.86 -0.67
N MET A 123 9.81 9.25 -1.18
CA MET A 123 9.36 10.64 -1.16
C MET A 123 8.60 10.99 0.11
N HIS A 124 7.65 10.11 0.53
CA HIS A 124 6.69 10.46 1.57
C HIS A 124 7.21 10.29 2.99
N GLY A 125 8.29 9.52 3.20
CA GLY A 125 9.01 9.43 4.47
C GLY A 125 10.02 10.55 4.71
N ASN A 126 10.46 11.23 3.64
CA ASN A 126 11.53 12.23 3.66
C ASN A 126 11.05 13.68 3.52
N VAL A 127 9.78 13.95 3.79
CA VAL A 127 9.21 15.30 3.69
C VAL A 127 9.76 16.20 4.78
N ILE A 128 10.27 17.36 4.37
CA ILE A 128 10.63 18.48 5.26
C ILE A 128 9.87 19.74 4.86
N LYS A 129 9.78 20.70 5.77
CA LYS A 129 9.26 22.04 5.49
C LYS A 129 10.43 22.97 5.25
N ALA A 130 10.54 23.54 4.06
CA ALA A 130 11.55 24.56 3.73
C ALA A 130 11.30 25.87 4.48
N ALA A 131 12.30 26.75 4.55
CA ALA A 131 12.17 28.08 5.13
C ALA A 131 11.04 28.91 4.47
N SER A 132 10.78 28.68 3.19
CA SER A 132 9.66 29.28 2.43
C SER A 132 8.27 28.79 2.84
N GLY A 133 8.17 27.77 3.73
CA GLY A 133 6.91 27.14 4.14
C GLY A 133 6.44 25.99 3.26
N TYR A 134 7.04 25.79 2.09
CA TYR A 134 6.68 24.68 1.20
C TYR A 134 7.27 23.35 1.64
N LYS A 135 6.55 22.26 1.34
CA LYS A 135 7.06 20.88 1.54
C LYS A 135 8.07 20.55 0.43
N THR A 136 9.22 20.03 0.84
CA THR A 136 10.27 19.55 -0.06
C THR A 136 10.87 18.24 0.44
N ARG A 137 11.78 17.64 -0.34
CA ARG A 137 12.50 16.40 0.00
C ARG A 137 13.95 16.58 -0.42
N PRO A 138 14.91 16.51 0.52
CA PRO A 138 16.33 16.51 0.17
C PRO A 138 16.70 15.28 -0.64
N PHE A 139 17.42 15.47 -1.74
CA PHE A 139 17.81 14.38 -2.65
C PHE A 139 18.62 13.29 -1.92
N ASP A 140 19.56 13.69 -1.07
CA ASP A 140 20.39 12.75 -0.32
C ASP A 140 19.56 11.81 0.58
N ARG A 141 18.45 12.31 1.14
CA ARG A 141 17.53 11.49 1.94
C ARG A 141 16.70 10.53 1.07
N ILE A 142 16.33 10.96 -0.12
CA ILE A 142 15.66 10.09 -1.10
C ILE A 142 16.59 8.94 -1.47
N LEU A 143 17.83 9.27 -1.83
CA LEU A 143 18.83 8.28 -2.23
C LEU A 143 19.19 7.32 -1.09
N ALA A 144 19.25 7.81 0.15
CA ALA A 144 19.58 6.99 1.31
C ALA A 144 18.44 6.06 1.78
N GLU A 145 17.19 6.27 1.33
CA GLU A 145 16.08 5.35 1.60
C GLU A 145 15.97 4.22 0.55
N VAL A 146 16.54 4.41 -0.62
CA VAL A 146 16.54 3.41 -1.71
C VAL A 146 17.64 2.38 -1.51
#